data_055af189605b1e66a8e0a1972936310f
#
_entry.id   055af189605b1e66a8e0a1972936310f
#
_cell.length_a   1.000
_cell.length_b   1.000
_cell.length_c   1.000
_cell.angle_alpha   90.00
_cell.angle_beta   90.00
_cell.angle_gamma   90.00
#
_symmetry.space_group_name_H-M   'P 1'
#
loop_
_entity.id
_entity.type
_entity.pdbx_description
1 polymer ?
#
loop_
_entity_poly.entity_id
_entity_poly.type
_entity_poly.pdbx_seq_one_letter_code
_entity_poly.pdbx_strand_id
1 'polypeptide(L)'
;MIKILYKSNRQIAESCTLADLEELGFDDVLWIDLVEPTGDEKRTVEEFLDTTLQSRATAEEIESSSRYSETETTIFANTNFLIPGPDSYSTEAVSFIISEGILVTIRQVPLRTLTDLQRRILALSTTKLYPTGYHILVAIMEGRIDLDADMIEIMSKEIEQFSKRVSLGENVNEDFLLDINQLQENTMMVRENVVDKQRMISSILKSDKFP
;
A
#
# COMPACT_ATOMS: atom_id res chain seq x y z
N MET A 1 13.59 6.39 6.51
CA MET A 1 14.34 5.95 5.27
C MET A 1 13.54 6.38 4.05
N ILE A 2 14.17 7.13 3.16
CA ILE A 2 13.56 7.64 1.93
C ILE A 2 14.12 6.92 0.69
N LYS A 3 13.26 6.71 -0.32
CA LYS A 3 13.62 6.30 -1.67
C LYS A 3 12.87 7.17 -2.67
N ILE A 4 13.55 7.63 -3.70
CA ILE A 4 13.02 8.53 -4.71
C ILE A 4 13.23 7.89 -6.07
N LEU A 5 12.16 7.59 -6.79
CA LEU A 5 12.21 7.18 -8.19
C LEU A 5 11.93 8.39 -9.08
N TYR A 6 12.80 8.64 -10.03
CA TYR A 6 12.73 9.83 -10.89
C TYR A 6 13.15 9.52 -12.33
N LYS A 7 12.73 10.38 -13.25
CA LYS A 7 13.07 10.31 -14.67
C LYS A 7 14.48 10.86 -14.89
N SER A 8 15.31 10.10 -15.59
CA SER A 8 16.64 10.50 -16.04
C SER A 8 16.90 9.96 -17.43
N ASN A 9 17.04 10.83 -18.43
CA ASN A 9 17.37 10.44 -19.82
C ASN A 9 16.44 9.35 -20.41
N ARG A 10 15.13 9.44 -20.20
CA ARG A 10 14.11 8.45 -20.60
C ARG A 10 14.17 7.11 -19.83
N GLN A 11 14.97 7.04 -18.81
CA GLN A 11 15.05 5.92 -17.89
C GLN A 11 14.49 6.34 -16.54
N ILE A 12 14.25 5.37 -15.66
CA ILE A 12 13.93 5.61 -14.25
C ILE A 12 15.16 5.28 -13.43
N ALA A 13 15.55 6.23 -12.58
CA ALA A 13 16.65 6.12 -11.64
C ALA A 13 16.12 6.17 -10.19
N GLU A 14 16.95 5.75 -9.25
CA GLU A 14 16.66 5.77 -7.80
C GLU A 14 17.68 6.64 -7.08
N SER A 15 17.21 7.41 -6.11
CA SER A 15 18.02 8.05 -5.08
C SER A 15 17.48 7.70 -3.69
N CYS A 16 18.35 7.78 -2.68
CA CYS A 16 18.03 7.51 -1.28
C CYS A 16 18.42 8.69 -0.36
N THR A 17 18.64 9.87 -0.90
CA THR A 17 19.06 11.05 -0.13
C THR A 17 18.09 12.23 -0.31
N LEU A 18 17.92 13.01 0.78
CA LEU A 18 17.10 14.23 0.75
C LEU A 18 17.74 15.32 -0.14
N ALA A 19 19.07 15.39 -0.15
CA ALA A 19 19.79 16.38 -0.95
C ALA A 19 19.48 16.24 -2.45
N ASP A 20 19.34 15.00 -2.94
CA ASP A 20 18.98 14.78 -4.35
C ASP A 20 17.55 15.25 -4.65
N LEU A 21 16.62 15.20 -3.68
CA LEU A 21 15.27 15.71 -3.87
C LEU A 21 15.26 17.23 -4.11
N GLU A 22 16.14 17.96 -3.45
CA GLU A 22 16.29 19.42 -3.64
C GLU A 22 16.87 19.78 -5.00
N GLU A 23 17.68 18.90 -5.61
CA GLU A 23 18.30 19.09 -6.93
C GLU A 23 17.40 18.62 -8.09
N LEU A 24 16.44 17.72 -7.83
CA LEU A 24 15.54 17.19 -8.85
C LEU A 24 14.46 18.20 -9.22
N GLY A 25 14.15 18.29 -10.51
CA GLY A 25 12.97 19.03 -10.98
C GLY A 25 11.68 18.33 -10.58
N PHE A 26 10.65 19.11 -10.23
CA PHE A 26 9.33 18.56 -9.83
C PHE A 26 8.76 17.58 -10.87
N ASP A 27 8.85 17.93 -12.17
CA ASP A 27 8.35 17.10 -13.28
C ASP A 27 9.11 15.78 -13.48
N ASP A 28 10.30 15.66 -12.89
CA ASP A 28 11.12 14.47 -13.01
C ASP A 28 10.83 13.43 -11.91
N VAL A 29 10.30 13.85 -10.76
CA VAL A 29 9.99 12.92 -9.67
C VAL A 29 8.72 12.13 -9.98
N LEU A 30 8.77 10.82 -9.74
CA LEU A 30 7.66 9.89 -9.97
C LEU A 30 7.08 9.32 -8.68
N TRP A 31 7.95 8.90 -7.77
CA TRP A 31 7.54 8.22 -6.55
C TRP A 31 8.55 8.47 -5.42
N ILE A 32 8.05 8.96 -4.31
CA ILE A 32 8.79 9.10 -3.05
C ILE A 32 8.23 8.08 -2.06
N ASP A 33 9.07 7.13 -1.64
CA ASP A 33 8.68 6.07 -0.71
C ASP A 33 9.35 6.30 0.65
N LEU A 34 8.53 6.56 1.66
CA LEU A 34 8.93 6.86 3.03
C LEU A 34 8.61 5.68 3.95
N VAL A 35 9.66 5.04 4.48
CA VAL A 35 9.53 3.98 5.49
C VAL A 35 10.05 4.49 6.81
N GLU A 36 9.20 4.50 7.84
CA GLU A 36 9.52 5.05 9.16
C GLU A 36 10.24 6.41 9.04
N PRO A 37 9.59 7.41 8.38
CA PRO A 37 10.25 8.67 8.09
C PRO A 37 10.54 9.46 9.35
N THR A 38 11.70 10.13 9.37
CA THR A 38 12.04 11.14 10.37
C THR A 38 11.23 12.42 10.15
N GLY A 39 11.22 13.30 11.16
CA GLY A 39 10.58 14.62 11.03
C GLY A 39 11.19 15.46 9.92
N ASP A 40 12.51 15.36 9.71
CA ASP A 40 13.22 16.09 8.66
C ASP A 40 12.87 15.53 7.27
N GLU A 41 12.82 14.20 7.10
CA GLU A 41 12.39 13.57 5.84
C GLU A 41 10.97 14.02 5.44
N LYS A 42 10.05 14.07 6.42
CA LYS A 42 8.68 14.54 6.15
C LYS A 42 8.65 16.00 5.74
N ARG A 43 9.32 16.87 6.50
CA ARG A 43 9.35 18.33 6.24
C ARG A 43 9.92 18.64 4.85
N THR A 44 11.03 17.99 4.47
CA THR A 44 11.62 18.22 3.14
C THR A 44 10.65 17.80 2.02
N VAL A 45 9.93 16.69 2.19
CA VAL A 45 8.92 16.26 1.20
C VAL A 45 7.70 17.20 1.19
N GLU A 46 7.28 17.71 2.36
CA GLU A 46 6.20 18.72 2.47
C GLU A 46 6.56 20.02 1.76
N GLU A 47 7.79 20.50 1.96
CA GLU A 47 8.32 21.71 1.29
C GLU A 47 8.43 21.48 -0.23
N PHE A 48 8.90 20.30 -0.66
CA PHE A 48 9.02 19.96 -2.07
C PHE A 48 7.67 19.90 -2.80
N LEU A 49 6.63 19.39 -2.15
CA LEU A 49 5.28 19.23 -2.72
C LEU A 49 4.34 20.41 -2.44
N ASP A 50 4.78 21.41 -1.67
CA ASP A 50 3.93 22.50 -1.14
C ASP A 50 2.64 21.97 -0.51
N THR A 51 2.73 20.88 0.27
CA THR A 51 1.59 20.22 0.91
C THR A 51 1.98 19.64 2.26
N THR A 52 1.03 19.53 3.18
CA THR A 52 1.26 18.92 4.49
C THR A 52 0.98 17.42 4.44
N LEU A 53 1.95 16.60 4.83
CA LEU A 53 1.77 15.17 4.96
C LEU A 53 0.98 14.85 6.24
N GLN A 54 -0.06 14.04 6.12
CA GLN A 54 -0.84 13.62 7.27
C GLN A 54 0.03 12.88 8.29
N SER A 55 -0.15 13.20 9.57
CA SER A 55 0.50 12.42 10.63
C SER A 55 -0.13 11.03 10.74
N ARG A 56 0.63 10.06 11.30
CA ARG A 56 0.09 8.73 11.59
C ARG A 56 -1.13 8.81 12.52
N ALA A 57 -1.08 9.65 13.55
CA ALA A 57 -2.20 9.87 14.45
C ALA A 57 -3.45 10.35 13.69
N THR A 58 -3.28 11.29 12.76
CA THR A 58 -4.37 11.76 11.90
C THR A 58 -4.87 10.66 10.96
N ALA A 59 -3.99 9.81 10.44
CA ALA A 59 -4.36 8.69 9.56
C ALA A 59 -5.05 7.53 10.34
N GLU A 60 -4.73 7.35 11.61
CA GLU A 60 -5.36 6.35 12.51
C GLU A 60 -6.66 6.87 13.15
N GLU A 61 -6.74 8.16 13.48
CA GLU A 61 -7.94 8.83 14.02
C GLU A 61 -9.04 9.03 12.98
N ILE A 62 -8.69 8.99 11.69
CA ILE A 62 -9.67 9.05 10.63
C ILE A 62 -10.51 7.77 10.71
N GLU A 63 -11.75 7.90 11.19
CA GLU A 63 -12.76 6.84 11.15
C GLU A 63 -12.77 6.17 9.78
N SER A 64 -13.11 4.91 9.71
CA SER A 64 -13.13 4.10 8.48
C SER A 64 -13.91 4.72 7.31
N SER A 65 -14.69 5.79 7.57
CA SER A 65 -15.40 6.61 6.58
C SER A 65 -14.55 7.69 5.91
N SER A 66 -13.37 8.05 6.45
CA SER A 66 -12.55 9.20 6.01
C SER A 66 -11.17 8.80 5.50
N ARG A 67 -11.04 7.60 4.92
CA ARG A 67 -9.76 7.13 4.35
C ARG A 67 -9.37 7.83 3.05
N TYR A 68 -10.13 8.83 2.64
CA TYR A 68 -9.90 9.62 1.46
C TYR A 68 -10.22 11.08 1.74
N SER A 69 -9.34 11.96 1.33
CA SER A 69 -9.56 13.41 1.28
C SER A 69 -8.78 14.01 0.12
N GLU A 70 -9.20 15.17 -0.35
CA GLU A 70 -8.50 15.90 -1.40
C GLU A 70 -8.48 17.40 -1.12
N THR A 71 -7.43 18.07 -1.61
CA THR A 71 -7.32 19.51 -1.71
C THR A 71 -7.45 19.95 -3.18
N GLU A 72 -7.13 21.18 -3.52
CA GLU A 72 -7.16 21.64 -4.93
C GLU A 72 -6.17 20.90 -5.83
N THR A 73 -5.03 20.46 -5.30
CA THR A 73 -3.94 19.83 -6.08
C THR A 73 -3.60 18.41 -5.68
N THR A 74 -4.01 17.98 -4.48
CA THR A 74 -3.49 16.77 -3.85
C THR A 74 -4.61 15.82 -3.42
N ILE A 75 -4.43 14.53 -3.67
CA ILE A 75 -5.26 13.42 -3.16
C ILE A 75 -4.52 12.78 -1.99
N PHE A 76 -5.23 12.55 -0.89
CA PHE A 76 -4.79 11.78 0.26
C PHE A 76 -5.65 10.53 0.38
N ALA A 77 -5.03 9.37 0.39
CA ALA A 77 -5.74 8.10 0.51
C ALA A 77 -4.98 7.18 1.47
N ASN A 78 -5.71 6.55 2.38
CA ASN A 78 -5.15 5.64 3.37
C ASN A 78 -5.81 4.26 3.26
N THR A 79 -5.02 3.20 3.35
CA THR A 79 -5.54 1.83 3.41
C THR A 79 -4.60 0.96 4.22
N ASN A 80 -5.13 -0.16 4.71
CA ASN A 80 -4.32 -1.17 5.35
C ASN A 80 -3.88 -2.24 4.35
N PHE A 81 -2.64 -2.70 4.48
CA PHE A 81 -2.12 -3.86 3.78
C PHE A 81 -1.97 -5.01 4.76
N LEU A 82 -2.49 -6.17 4.41
CA LEU A 82 -2.32 -7.37 5.20
C LEU A 82 -0.90 -7.91 5.04
N ILE A 83 -0.34 -8.35 6.15
CA ILE A 83 0.95 -9.03 6.20
C ILE A 83 0.66 -10.45 6.71
N PRO A 84 0.79 -11.48 5.85
CA PRO A 84 0.60 -12.85 6.30
C PRO A 84 1.70 -13.25 7.27
N GLY A 85 1.30 -13.77 8.41
CA GLY A 85 2.17 -14.41 9.40
C GLY A 85 2.00 -15.93 9.37
N PRO A 86 2.78 -16.68 10.17
CA PRO A 86 2.70 -18.13 10.21
C PRO A 86 1.34 -18.64 10.72
N ASP A 87 0.76 -17.97 11.69
CA ASP A 87 -0.51 -18.39 12.32
C ASP A 87 -1.58 -17.30 12.19
N SER A 88 -1.21 -16.05 12.21
CA SER A 88 -2.15 -14.91 12.17
C SER A 88 -1.70 -13.83 11.19
N TYR A 89 -2.66 -13.12 10.63
CA TYR A 89 -2.39 -11.95 9.80
C TYR A 89 -2.25 -10.70 10.67
N SER A 90 -1.45 -9.76 10.20
CA SER A 90 -1.36 -8.42 10.76
C SER A 90 -1.63 -7.38 9.68
N THR A 91 -1.79 -6.11 10.08
CA THR A 91 -2.06 -5.02 9.14
C THR A 91 -1.01 -3.94 9.26
N GLU A 92 -0.64 -3.34 8.14
CA GLU A 92 0.19 -2.15 8.06
C GLU A 92 -0.58 -1.04 7.35
N ALA A 93 -0.66 0.12 8.00
CA ALA A 93 -1.27 1.30 7.42
C ALA A 93 -0.33 1.92 6.38
N VAL A 94 -0.85 2.15 5.19
CA VAL A 94 -0.13 2.80 4.09
C VAL A 94 -0.90 4.05 3.68
N SER A 95 -0.22 5.20 3.74
CA SER A 95 -0.73 6.45 3.22
C SER A 95 -0.21 6.68 1.80
N PHE A 96 -1.12 7.04 0.90
CA PHE A 96 -0.84 7.45 -0.47
C PHE A 96 -1.18 8.91 -0.61
N ILE A 97 -0.23 9.71 -1.04
CA ILE A 97 -0.41 11.12 -1.37
C ILE A 97 -0.05 11.29 -2.83
N ILE A 98 -0.95 11.87 -3.61
CA ILE A 98 -0.74 12.12 -5.03
C ILE A 98 -0.89 13.61 -5.26
N SER A 99 0.19 14.26 -5.65
CA SER A 99 0.23 15.68 -5.97
C SER A 99 0.82 15.87 -7.37
N GLU A 100 0.02 16.42 -8.28
CA GLU A 100 0.45 16.78 -9.65
C GLU A 100 1.20 15.67 -10.40
N GLY A 101 0.80 14.42 -10.18
CA GLY A 101 1.40 13.26 -10.85
C GLY A 101 2.58 12.62 -10.11
N ILE A 102 3.00 13.15 -8.97
CA ILE A 102 3.96 12.52 -8.06
C ILE A 102 3.20 11.68 -7.04
N LEU A 103 3.66 10.46 -6.82
CA LEU A 103 3.17 9.59 -5.75
C LEU A 103 4.11 9.68 -4.53
N VAL A 104 3.54 9.86 -3.34
CA VAL A 104 4.24 9.62 -2.08
C VAL A 104 3.57 8.48 -1.34
N THR A 105 4.36 7.53 -0.84
CA THR A 105 3.90 6.46 0.05
C THR A 105 4.56 6.58 1.41
N ILE A 106 3.76 6.45 2.48
CA ILE A 106 4.26 6.51 3.87
C ILE A 106 3.78 5.27 4.62
N ARG A 107 4.71 4.60 5.29
CA ARG A 107 4.46 3.42 6.12
C ARG A 107 5.51 3.25 7.22
N GLN A 108 5.26 2.35 8.18
CA GLN A 108 6.21 2.11 9.28
C GLN A 108 7.13 0.92 9.01
N VAL A 109 6.66 -0.09 8.27
CA VAL A 109 7.46 -1.28 7.98
C VAL A 109 7.67 -1.47 6.47
N PRO A 110 8.78 -2.10 6.05
CA PRO A 110 8.97 -2.47 4.65
C PRO A 110 7.90 -3.46 4.20
N LEU A 111 7.30 -3.21 3.04
CA LEU A 111 6.31 -4.08 2.41
C LEU A 111 6.89 -4.68 1.14
N ARG A 112 6.83 -6.02 1.05
CA ARG A 112 7.38 -6.77 -0.08
C ARG A 112 6.80 -6.30 -1.43
N THR A 113 5.49 -6.08 -1.50
CA THR A 113 4.80 -5.61 -2.71
C THR A 113 5.42 -4.33 -3.26
N LEU A 114 5.70 -3.33 -2.40
CA LEU A 114 6.29 -2.07 -2.83
C LEU A 114 7.76 -2.25 -3.23
N THR A 115 8.52 -3.02 -2.44
CA THR A 115 9.94 -3.29 -2.72
C THR A 115 10.13 -4.05 -4.04
N ASP A 116 9.31 -5.05 -4.31
CA ASP A 116 9.37 -5.84 -5.55
C ASP A 116 8.93 -5.00 -6.76
N LEU A 117 7.94 -4.10 -6.60
CA LEU A 117 7.57 -3.15 -7.64
C LEU A 117 8.70 -2.16 -7.93
N GLN A 118 9.37 -1.59 -6.92
CA GLN A 118 10.53 -0.72 -7.10
C GLN A 118 11.61 -1.41 -7.93
N ARG A 119 11.99 -2.65 -7.55
CA ARG A 119 12.97 -3.44 -8.30
C ARG A 119 12.54 -3.68 -9.75
N ARG A 120 11.25 -3.99 -9.98
CA ARG A 120 10.70 -4.21 -11.33
C ARG A 120 10.76 -2.94 -12.17
N ILE A 121 10.39 -1.79 -11.61
CA ILE A 121 10.45 -0.50 -12.30
C ILE A 121 11.89 -0.18 -12.72
N LEU A 122 12.84 -0.32 -11.81
CA LEU A 122 14.26 -0.07 -12.07
C LEU A 122 14.85 -1.05 -13.08
N ALA A 123 14.48 -2.33 -13.02
CA ALA A 123 14.94 -3.35 -13.98
C ALA A 123 14.45 -3.09 -15.41
N LEU A 124 13.21 -2.62 -15.57
CA LEU A 124 12.63 -2.25 -16.86
C LEU A 124 13.24 -0.96 -17.42
N SER A 125 13.68 -0.09 -16.51
CA SER A 125 14.41 1.15 -16.80
C SER A 125 13.79 2.00 -17.93
N THR A 126 12.44 2.08 -17.97
CA THR A 126 11.72 2.84 -19.00
C THR A 126 10.58 3.66 -18.39
N THR A 127 10.52 4.93 -18.80
CA THR A 127 9.43 5.83 -18.40
C THR A 127 8.11 5.56 -19.14
N LYS A 128 8.09 4.71 -20.15
CA LYS A 128 6.88 4.45 -20.95
C LYS A 128 5.78 3.73 -20.19
N LEU A 129 6.14 2.82 -19.28
CA LEU A 129 5.18 2.06 -18.49
C LEU A 129 4.71 2.82 -17.23
N TYR A 130 5.57 3.68 -16.71
CA TYR A 130 5.31 4.45 -15.50
C TYR A 130 5.60 5.93 -15.74
N PRO A 131 4.81 6.60 -16.60
CA PRO A 131 5.06 8.01 -16.96
C PRO A 131 4.76 8.98 -15.82
N THR A 132 3.95 8.59 -14.85
CA THR A 132 3.57 9.41 -13.68
C THR A 132 3.37 8.52 -12.45
N GLY A 133 3.28 9.13 -11.27
CA GLY A 133 2.95 8.47 -10.00
C GLY A 133 1.58 7.79 -9.99
N TYR A 134 0.62 8.25 -10.81
CA TYR A 134 -0.68 7.58 -10.97
C TYR A 134 -0.52 6.13 -11.48
N HIS A 135 0.35 5.92 -12.47
CA HIS A 135 0.62 4.58 -13.00
C HIS A 135 1.30 3.68 -11.96
N ILE A 136 2.15 4.27 -11.13
CA ILE A 136 2.81 3.55 -10.03
C ILE A 136 1.78 3.15 -8.95
N LEU A 137 0.86 4.06 -8.59
CA LEU A 137 -0.23 3.73 -7.67
C LEU A 137 -1.08 2.57 -8.18
N VAL A 138 -1.49 2.60 -9.44
CA VAL A 138 -2.24 1.50 -10.06
C VAL A 138 -1.46 0.19 -9.97
N ALA A 139 -0.18 0.19 -10.30
CA ALA A 139 0.67 -1.01 -10.22
C ALA A 139 0.85 -1.53 -8.78
N ILE A 140 0.91 -0.64 -7.78
CA ILE A 140 0.90 -1.03 -6.36
C ILE A 140 -0.42 -1.72 -6.00
N MET A 141 -1.56 -1.14 -6.42
CA MET A 141 -2.88 -1.69 -6.12
C MET A 141 -3.10 -3.04 -6.81
N GLU A 142 -2.72 -3.18 -8.09
CA GLU A 142 -2.78 -4.45 -8.82
C GLU A 142 -1.99 -5.54 -8.08
N GLY A 143 -0.70 -5.31 -7.79
CA GLY A 143 0.12 -6.29 -7.08
C GLY A 143 -0.38 -6.59 -5.66
N ARG A 144 -1.10 -5.65 -5.04
CA ARG A 144 -1.71 -5.87 -3.73
C ARG A 144 -2.98 -6.71 -3.82
N ILE A 145 -3.83 -6.45 -4.80
CA ILE A 145 -5.07 -7.20 -5.03
C ILE A 145 -4.74 -8.65 -5.40
N ASP A 146 -3.72 -8.89 -6.21
CA ASP A 146 -3.24 -10.23 -6.54
C ASP A 146 -2.82 -11.00 -5.27
N LEU A 147 -2.05 -10.36 -4.38
CA LEU A 147 -1.66 -10.99 -3.12
C LEU A 147 -2.86 -11.25 -2.18
N ASP A 148 -3.84 -10.35 -2.14
CA ASP A 148 -5.06 -10.55 -1.36
C ASP A 148 -5.89 -11.73 -1.93
N ALA A 149 -5.92 -11.89 -3.26
CA ALA A 149 -6.56 -13.03 -3.93
C ALA A 149 -5.87 -14.36 -3.59
N ASP A 150 -4.54 -14.39 -3.59
CA ASP A 150 -3.77 -15.57 -3.16
C ASP A 150 -4.08 -15.96 -1.70
N MET A 151 -4.20 -14.98 -0.80
CA MET A 151 -4.58 -15.23 0.60
C MET A 151 -6.00 -15.82 0.72
N ILE A 152 -6.95 -15.31 -0.08
CA ILE A 152 -8.32 -15.85 -0.12
C ILE A 152 -8.32 -17.30 -0.63
N GLU A 153 -7.50 -17.61 -1.63
CA GLU A 153 -7.37 -18.97 -2.14
C GLU A 153 -6.81 -19.95 -1.08
N ILE A 154 -5.78 -19.52 -0.33
CA ILE A 154 -5.21 -20.30 0.77
C ILE A 154 -6.27 -20.58 1.83
N MET A 155 -6.97 -19.55 2.32
CA MET A 155 -8.04 -19.72 3.31
C MET A 155 -9.17 -20.61 2.82
N SER A 156 -9.54 -20.54 1.54
CA SER A 156 -10.57 -21.40 0.95
C SER A 156 -10.16 -22.88 1.01
N LYS A 157 -8.89 -23.19 0.74
CA LYS A 157 -8.34 -24.54 0.87
C LYS A 157 -8.33 -25.03 2.32
N GLU A 158 -8.00 -24.16 3.27
CA GLU A 158 -8.03 -24.48 4.70
C GLU A 158 -9.46 -24.78 5.17
N ILE A 159 -10.43 -23.95 4.79
CA ILE A 159 -11.86 -24.19 5.09
C ILE A 159 -12.32 -25.53 4.54
N GLU A 160 -11.92 -25.89 3.31
CA GLU A 160 -12.26 -27.17 2.71
C GLU A 160 -11.66 -28.36 3.50
N GLN A 161 -10.41 -28.23 3.97
CA GLN A 161 -9.75 -29.24 4.80
C GLN A 161 -10.48 -29.44 6.14
N PHE A 162 -10.83 -28.35 6.83
CA PHE A 162 -11.61 -28.43 8.08
C PHE A 162 -12.97 -29.08 7.85
N SER A 163 -13.66 -28.70 6.79
CA SER A 163 -14.96 -29.31 6.43
C SER A 163 -14.87 -30.81 6.19
N LYS A 164 -13.80 -31.28 5.53
CA LYS A 164 -13.55 -32.74 5.32
C LYS A 164 -13.29 -33.44 6.63
N ARG A 165 -12.46 -32.89 7.53
CA ARG A 165 -12.18 -33.47 8.84
C ARG A 165 -13.45 -33.65 9.67
N VAL A 166 -14.30 -32.65 9.72
CA VAL A 166 -15.61 -32.71 10.39
C VAL A 166 -16.50 -33.79 9.77
N SER A 167 -16.56 -33.87 8.43
CA SER A 167 -17.40 -34.84 7.70
C SER A 167 -16.95 -36.28 7.91
N LEU A 168 -15.66 -36.50 8.15
CA LEU A 168 -15.11 -37.85 8.46
C LEU A 168 -15.27 -38.23 9.92
N GLY A 169 -15.85 -37.39 10.77
CA GLY A 169 -16.07 -37.67 12.19
C GLY A 169 -14.79 -37.66 13.02
N GLU A 170 -13.76 -36.94 12.58
CA GLU A 170 -12.56 -36.74 13.39
C GLU A 170 -12.91 -36.04 14.71
N ASN A 171 -12.21 -36.41 15.79
CA ASN A 171 -12.43 -35.81 17.10
C ASN A 171 -12.17 -34.30 17.05
N VAL A 172 -13.20 -33.55 17.36
CA VAL A 172 -13.10 -32.07 17.58
C VAL A 172 -12.49 -31.87 18.96
N ASN A 173 -11.19 -31.64 19.02
CA ASN A 173 -10.46 -31.32 20.23
C ASN A 173 -10.30 -29.80 20.37
N GLU A 174 -9.68 -29.35 21.46
CA GLU A 174 -9.44 -27.93 21.73
C GLU A 174 -8.58 -27.27 20.66
N ASP A 175 -7.51 -27.94 20.20
CA ASP A 175 -6.63 -27.43 19.13
C ASP A 175 -7.41 -27.20 17.82
N PHE A 176 -8.30 -28.11 17.46
CA PHE A 176 -9.15 -27.97 16.28
C PHE A 176 -10.06 -26.73 16.36
N LEU A 177 -10.59 -26.42 17.55
CA LEU A 177 -11.41 -25.24 17.78
C LEU A 177 -10.58 -23.95 17.70
N LEU A 178 -9.36 -23.96 18.22
CA LEU A 178 -8.43 -22.84 18.12
C LEU A 178 -8.06 -22.54 16.66
N ASP A 179 -7.75 -23.57 15.87
CA ASP A 179 -7.46 -23.45 14.45
C ASP A 179 -8.63 -22.81 13.67
N ILE A 180 -9.88 -23.27 13.95
CA ILE A 180 -11.07 -22.69 13.32
C ILE A 180 -11.27 -21.23 13.72
N ASN A 181 -11.09 -20.89 14.99
CA ASN A 181 -11.18 -19.49 15.43
C ASN A 181 -10.15 -18.62 14.74
N GLN A 182 -8.90 -19.07 14.63
CA GLN A 182 -7.85 -18.35 13.92
C GLN A 182 -8.19 -18.14 12.44
N LEU A 183 -8.69 -19.17 11.78
CA LEU A 183 -9.13 -19.09 10.38
C LEU A 183 -10.29 -18.09 10.22
N GLN A 184 -11.22 -18.07 11.17
CA GLN A 184 -12.32 -17.11 11.18
C GLN A 184 -11.79 -15.67 11.34
N GLU A 185 -10.87 -15.40 12.28
CA GLU A 185 -10.25 -14.10 12.47
C GLU A 185 -9.52 -13.64 11.21
N ASN A 186 -8.68 -14.49 10.62
CA ASN A 186 -7.96 -14.20 9.37
C ASN A 186 -8.94 -13.87 8.23
N THR A 187 -10.04 -14.62 8.11
CA THR A 187 -11.08 -14.39 7.10
C THR A 187 -11.76 -13.02 7.27
N MET A 188 -12.05 -12.63 8.50
CA MET A 188 -12.63 -11.31 8.81
C MET A 188 -11.64 -10.20 8.45
N MET A 189 -10.36 -10.33 8.81
CA MET A 189 -9.32 -9.34 8.50
C MET A 189 -9.17 -9.16 6.98
N VAL A 190 -9.15 -10.26 6.22
CA VAL A 190 -9.06 -10.18 4.74
C VAL A 190 -10.28 -9.48 4.16
N ARG A 191 -11.48 -9.84 4.61
CA ARG A 191 -12.73 -9.22 4.15
C ARG A 191 -12.75 -7.72 4.41
N GLU A 192 -12.43 -7.29 5.63
CA GLU A 192 -12.37 -5.87 5.99
C GLU A 192 -11.35 -5.12 5.13
N ASN A 193 -10.18 -5.71 4.94
CA ASN A 193 -9.10 -5.13 4.17
C ASN A 193 -9.47 -4.96 2.67
N VAL A 194 -10.15 -5.93 2.08
CA VAL A 194 -10.65 -5.84 0.68
C VAL A 194 -11.71 -4.75 0.56
N VAL A 195 -12.66 -4.67 1.50
CA VAL A 195 -13.70 -3.63 1.52
C VAL A 195 -13.09 -2.23 1.65
N ASP A 196 -12.08 -2.07 2.49
CA ASP A 196 -11.38 -0.80 2.66
C ASP A 196 -10.68 -0.35 1.37
N LYS A 197 -9.98 -1.25 0.70
CA LYS A 197 -9.35 -0.96 -0.60
C LYS A 197 -10.39 -0.60 -1.66
N GLN A 198 -11.50 -1.32 -1.71
CA GLN A 198 -12.59 -1.02 -2.64
C GLN A 198 -13.16 0.39 -2.42
N ARG A 199 -13.36 0.81 -1.16
CA ARG A 199 -13.82 2.16 -0.81
C ARG A 199 -12.80 3.21 -1.24
N MET A 200 -11.53 3.01 -0.91
CA MET A 200 -10.45 3.92 -1.28
C MET A 200 -10.35 4.08 -2.80
N ILE A 201 -10.27 2.98 -3.55
CA ILE A 201 -10.19 3.00 -5.02
C ILE A 201 -11.43 3.68 -5.61
N SER A 202 -12.63 3.35 -5.10
CA SER A 202 -13.88 3.98 -5.58
C SER A 202 -13.92 5.48 -5.32
N SER A 203 -13.25 5.98 -4.28
CA SER A 203 -13.15 7.41 -3.99
C SER A 203 -12.14 8.08 -4.92
N ILE A 204 -10.98 7.47 -5.15
CA ILE A 204 -9.97 7.97 -6.08
C ILE A 204 -10.54 8.09 -7.50
N LEU A 205 -11.28 7.08 -7.97
CA LEU A 205 -11.89 7.07 -9.30
C LEU A 205 -12.99 8.13 -9.51
N LYS A 206 -13.49 8.74 -8.45
CA LYS A 206 -14.46 9.85 -8.52
C LYS A 206 -13.79 11.22 -8.52
N SER A 207 -12.50 11.29 -8.25
CA SER A 207 -11.75 12.53 -8.24
C SER A 207 -11.47 13.00 -9.66
N ASP A 208 -11.73 14.27 -9.93
CA ASP A 208 -11.36 14.92 -11.20
C ASP A 208 -9.83 15.09 -11.35
N LYS A 209 -9.06 14.80 -10.30
CA LYS A 209 -7.59 14.88 -10.29
C LYS A 209 -6.91 13.57 -10.69
N PHE A 210 -7.65 12.48 -10.70
CA PHE A 210 -7.15 11.19 -11.17
C PHE A 210 -7.46 11.06 -12.67
N PRO A 211 -6.45 10.89 -13.55
CA PRO A 211 -6.63 10.88 -15.00
C PRO A 211 -7.40 9.69 -15.53
#